data_7f610126682f08eb1211cf0c0da0bb38
#
_entry.id   7f610126682f08eb1211cf0c0da0bb38
#
_cell.length_a   1.000
_cell.length_b   1.000
_cell.length_c   1.000
_cell.angle_alpha   90.00
_cell.angle_beta   90.00
_cell.angle_gamma   90.00
#
_symmetry.space_group_name_H-M   'P 1'
#
loop_
_entity.id
_entity.type
_entity.pdbx_description
1 polymer ?
#
loop_
_entity_poly.entity_id
_entity_poly.type
_entity_poly.pdbx_seq_one_letter_code
_entity_poly.pdbx_strand_id
1 'polypeptide(L)'
;YIFDNDRWGRRFQAALARAAQRGVKVRVLIDDVGARYSLPSIVGKLQRSGVETARFMRSWKPWRFRYYNLRSHRKIMVVDGQTGFTGGMNIRASHVLADRPAHPVQDLHFQVDGPVVAELQRAFASDWLFTTGEELAGPDWFPELHPLGLAVARGIADGPDENFDKLRKVLLGALSCARRSVSFASPYFLPDQDLMTALKIAVLRGVNIEIIQSQKCNLKMVEWASKPGLEELARSGCRIVQTPPPFDHTKVMVVDDSWVLLGSGNWDPRSLDLNFEFNVEVYDRELALEVNELLNHKKARGTALQPGAGNGFPQLRHLRNSVFRLFSPYL
;
A
#
# COMPACT_ATOMS: atom_id res chain seq x y z
N TYR A 1 -7.25 6.13 1.62
CA TYR A 1 -8.16 5.58 0.60
C TYR A 1 -9.56 5.29 1.17
N ILE A 2 -9.69 4.40 2.18
CA ILE A 2 -10.97 4.10 2.84
C ILE A 2 -10.99 4.69 4.24
N PHE A 3 -12.03 5.48 4.52
CA PHE A 3 -12.36 5.98 5.84
C PHE A 3 -13.82 5.65 6.12
N ASP A 4 -14.06 4.51 6.78
CA ASP A 4 -15.42 3.99 7.00
C ASP A 4 -16.16 4.73 8.11
N ASN A 5 -17.49 4.80 7.99
CA ASN A 5 -18.36 5.32 9.04
C ASN A 5 -18.74 4.22 10.07
N ASP A 6 -17.76 3.43 10.47
CA ASP A 6 -17.90 2.40 11.49
C ASP A 6 -17.49 2.92 12.89
N ARG A 7 -17.38 2.02 13.88
CA ARG A 7 -16.99 2.37 15.25
C ARG A 7 -15.63 3.08 15.30
N TRP A 8 -14.63 2.59 14.57
CA TRP A 8 -13.28 3.14 14.59
C TRP A 8 -13.17 4.41 13.76
N GLY A 9 -13.82 4.45 12.60
CA GLY A 9 -13.90 5.69 11.82
C GLY A 9 -14.56 6.83 12.62
N ARG A 10 -15.61 6.53 13.39
CA ARG A 10 -16.22 7.53 14.29
C ARG A 10 -15.30 7.96 15.43
N ARG A 11 -14.44 7.07 15.96
CA ARG A 11 -13.40 7.45 16.95
C ARG A 11 -12.38 8.42 16.36
N PHE A 12 -11.89 8.12 15.14
CA PHE A 12 -11.01 9.04 14.40
C PHE A 12 -11.70 10.38 14.16
N GLN A 13 -12.93 10.39 13.63
CA GLN A 13 -13.69 11.61 13.40
C GLN A 13 -13.84 12.44 14.68
N ALA A 14 -14.17 11.81 15.80
CA ALA A 14 -14.30 12.51 17.08
C ALA A 14 -12.96 13.08 17.57
N ALA A 15 -11.83 12.39 17.34
CA ALA A 15 -10.50 12.90 17.68
C ALA A 15 -10.13 14.11 16.83
N LEU A 16 -10.34 14.05 15.52
CA LEU A 16 -10.10 15.15 14.59
C LEU A 16 -11.00 16.36 14.90
N ALA A 17 -12.27 16.12 15.22
CA ALA A 17 -13.20 17.18 15.64
C ALA A 17 -12.74 17.91 16.91
N ARG A 18 -12.30 17.16 17.94
CA ARG A 18 -11.72 17.75 19.15
C ARG A 18 -10.45 18.56 18.87
N ALA A 19 -9.61 18.09 17.93
CA ALA A 19 -8.42 18.84 17.51
C ALA A 19 -8.84 20.17 16.85
N ALA A 20 -9.76 20.12 15.89
CA ALA A 20 -10.29 21.33 15.23
C ALA A 20 -10.93 22.32 16.24
N GLN A 21 -11.69 21.83 17.22
CA GLN A 21 -12.28 22.65 18.30
C GLN A 21 -11.23 23.35 19.19
N ARG A 22 -10.03 22.78 19.31
CA ARG A 22 -8.90 23.41 20.01
C ARG A 22 -8.11 24.39 19.13
N GLY A 23 -8.55 24.64 17.89
CA GLY A 23 -7.88 25.54 16.96
C GLY A 23 -6.82 24.89 16.08
N VAL A 24 -6.67 23.55 16.10
CA VAL A 24 -5.75 22.85 15.21
C VAL A 24 -6.27 22.91 13.77
N LYS A 25 -5.40 23.25 12.82
CA LYS A 25 -5.71 23.24 11.39
C LYS A 25 -5.76 21.80 10.88
N VAL A 26 -6.95 21.22 10.78
CA VAL A 26 -7.15 19.83 10.34
C VAL A 26 -7.60 19.80 8.88
N ARG A 27 -6.93 19.01 8.07
CA ARG A 27 -7.27 18.74 6.66
C ARG A 27 -7.43 17.25 6.46
N VAL A 28 -8.56 16.83 5.88
CA VAL A 28 -8.84 15.41 5.60
C VAL A 28 -9.17 15.23 4.12
N LEU A 29 -8.37 14.44 3.44
CA LEU A 29 -8.59 14.08 2.04
C LEU A 29 -8.98 12.60 1.96
N ILE A 30 -10.10 12.30 1.32
CA ILE A 30 -10.60 10.94 1.17
C ILE A 30 -10.84 10.67 -0.32
N ASP A 31 -10.41 9.52 -0.82
CA ASP A 31 -10.72 9.11 -2.19
C ASP A 31 -12.24 9.00 -2.40
N ASP A 32 -12.77 9.50 -3.52
CA ASP A 32 -14.22 9.56 -3.75
C ASP A 32 -14.87 8.17 -3.84
N VAL A 33 -14.18 7.17 -4.40
CA VAL A 33 -14.66 5.78 -4.42
C VAL A 33 -14.51 5.17 -3.03
N GLY A 34 -13.38 5.39 -2.38
CA GLY A 34 -13.14 4.94 -1.01
C GLY A 34 -14.18 5.46 -0.01
N ALA A 35 -14.64 6.71 -0.18
CA ALA A 35 -15.69 7.31 0.65
C ALA A 35 -17.07 6.64 0.51
N ARG A 36 -17.28 5.78 -0.48
CA ARG A 36 -18.56 5.10 -0.75
C ARG A 36 -18.62 3.68 -0.17
N TYR A 37 -17.54 3.19 0.43
CA TYR A 37 -17.53 1.86 1.07
C TYR A 37 -18.45 1.77 2.29
N SER A 38 -18.78 2.91 2.90
CA SER A 38 -19.80 2.97 3.95
C SER A 38 -20.90 4.01 3.64
N LEU A 39 -22.16 3.63 3.86
CA LEU A 39 -23.31 4.49 3.67
C LEU A 39 -24.10 4.60 5.00
N PRO A 40 -24.32 5.85 5.49
CA PRO A 40 -23.87 7.12 4.95
C PRO A 40 -22.35 7.29 5.11
N SER A 41 -21.72 8.03 4.16
CA SER A 41 -20.28 8.33 4.21
C SER A 41 -19.90 9.15 5.45
N ILE A 42 -18.68 8.92 5.96
CA ILE A 42 -18.10 9.68 7.09
C ILE A 42 -17.88 11.16 6.75
N VAL A 43 -17.72 11.50 5.47
CA VAL A 43 -17.41 12.87 4.99
C VAL A 43 -18.37 13.91 5.57
N GLY A 44 -19.68 13.66 5.50
CA GLY A 44 -20.67 14.60 6.02
C GLY A 44 -20.61 14.77 7.55
N LYS A 45 -20.12 13.77 8.29
CA LYS A 45 -19.90 13.88 9.74
C LYS A 45 -18.67 14.72 10.06
N LEU A 46 -17.57 14.50 9.33
CA LEU A 46 -16.36 15.30 9.47
C LEU A 46 -16.66 16.79 9.22
N GLN A 47 -17.31 17.11 8.10
CA GLN A 47 -17.65 18.49 7.75
C GLN A 47 -18.57 19.16 8.79
N ARG A 48 -19.62 18.46 9.27
CA ARG A 48 -20.50 18.99 10.32
C ARG A 48 -19.83 19.19 11.67
N SER A 49 -18.71 18.50 11.92
CA SER A 49 -17.92 18.70 13.14
C SER A 49 -16.81 19.75 13.02
N GLY A 50 -16.80 20.53 11.94
CA GLY A 50 -15.81 21.60 11.71
C GLY A 50 -14.48 21.13 11.17
N VAL A 51 -14.38 19.87 10.69
CA VAL A 51 -13.17 19.35 10.06
C VAL A 51 -13.21 19.62 8.55
N GLU A 52 -12.23 20.35 8.04
CA GLU A 52 -12.11 20.61 6.61
C GLU A 52 -11.81 19.30 5.87
N THR A 53 -12.74 18.91 5.01
CA THR A 53 -12.72 17.60 4.37
C THR A 53 -13.03 17.72 2.89
N ALA A 54 -12.17 17.16 2.05
CA ALA A 54 -12.34 17.11 0.60
C ALA A 54 -12.37 15.67 0.08
N ARG A 55 -12.90 15.49 -1.14
CA ARG A 55 -12.92 14.21 -1.86
C ARG A 55 -11.99 14.27 -3.04
N PHE A 56 -11.00 13.41 -3.07
CA PHE A 56 -10.05 13.28 -4.18
C PHE A 56 -10.74 12.68 -5.41
N MET A 57 -10.52 13.28 -6.59
CA MET A 57 -11.07 12.83 -7.89
C MET A 57 -12.60 12.64 -7.87
N ARG A 58 -13.32 13.56 -7.24
CA ARG A 58 -14.80 13.55 -7.24
C ARG A 58 -15.34 13.65 -8.65
N SER A 59 -16.01 12.61 -9.14
CA SER A 59 -16.62 12.58 -10.46
C SER A 59 -18.13 12.39 -10.36
N TRP A 60 -18.91 13.41 -10.80
CA TRP A 60 -20.37 13.37 -10.94
C TRP A 60 -20.81 13.16 -12.41
N LYS A 61 -19.84 13.23 -13.36
CA LYS A 61 -20.14 13.29 -14.79
C LYS A 61 -19.72 11.99 -15.47
N PRO A 62 -20.67 11.25 -16.10
CA PRO A 62 -20.37 9.96 -16.76
C PRO A 62 -19.29 10.06 -17.86
N TRP A 63 -19.19 11.20 -18.56
CA TRP A 63 -18.20 11.39 -19.63
C TRP A 63 -16.76 11.68 -19.14
N ARG A 64 -16.54 11.80 -17.83
CA ARG A 64 -15.20 11.86 -17.24
C ARG A 64 -14.64 10.47 -16.87
N PHE A 65 -15.10 9.41 -17.53
CA PHE A 65 -14.60 8.03 -17.33
C PHE A 65 -13.07 7.90 -17.40
N ARG A 66 -12.39 8.81 -18.09
CA ARG A 66 -10.94 8.82 -18.22
C ARG A 66 -10.20 8.91 -16.88
N TYR A 67 -10.78 9.60 -15.90
CA TYR A 67 -10.19 9.78 -14.57
C TYR A 67 -10.80 8.87 -13.49
N TYR A 68 -11.78 8.05 -13.88
CA TYR A 68 -12.48 7.18 -12.91
C TYR A 68 -11.57 6.08 -12.36
N ASN A 69 -10.52 5.70 -13.07
CA ASN A 69 -9.56 4.69 -12.65
C ASN A 69 -8.41 5.25 -11.81
N LEU A 70 -8.19 6.58 -11.81
CA LEU A 70 -7.16 7.22 -11.00
C LEU A 70 -7.65 7.37 -9.57
N ARG A 71 -6.92 6.81 -8.59
CA ARG A 71 -7.33 6.79 -7.19
C ARG A 71 -6.19 7.22 -6.28
N SER A 72 -6.48 7.98 -5.22
CA SER A 72 -5.54 8.16 -4.14
C SER A 72 -5.56 6.93 -3.23
N HIS A 73 -4.52 6.13 -3.36
CA HIS A 73 -4.33 4.95 -2.50
C HIS A 73 -3.34 5.23 -1.37
N ARG A 74 -2.89 6.48 -1.23
CA ARG A 74 -2.02 6.94 -0.14
C ARG A 74 -2.72 6.81 1.20
N LYS A 75 -1.98 6.40 2.21
CA LYS A 75 -2.40 6.36 3.60
C LYS A 75 -1.37 7.13 4.39
N ILE A 76 -1.62 8.43 4.52
CA ILE A 76 -0.72 9.39 5.14
C ILE A 76 -1.48 10.11 6.25
N MET A 77 -0.87 10.22 7.42
CA MET A 77 -1.25 11.16 8.45
C MET A 77 0.00 11.88 8.91
N VAL A 78 -0.04 13.19 8.96
CA VAL A 78 1.03 14.00 9.53
C VAL A 78 0.46 14.85 10.65
N VAL A 79 1.18 14.90 11.77
CA VAL A 79 0.80 15.66 12.96
C VAL A 79 1.88 16.69 13.21
N ASP A 80 1.46 17.97 13.29
CA ASP A 80 2.30 19.14 13.54
C ASP A 80 3.51 19.29 12.57
N GLY A 81 3.43 18.64 11.39
CA GLY A 81 4.52 18.58 10.43
C GLY A 81 5.77 17.80 10.92
N GLN A 82 5.72 17.16 12.09
CA GLN A 82 6.87 16.55 12.76
C GLN A 82 6.78 15.02 12.85
N THR A 83 5.58 14.49 13.07
CA THR A 83 5.34 13.04 13.15
C THR A 83 4.49 12.59 11.98
N GLY A 84 4.96 11.62 11.24
CA GLY A 84 4.26 11.04 10.10
C GLY A 84 3.83 9.59 10.35
N PHE A 85 2.74 9.18 9.71
CA PHE A 85 2.28 7.80 9.71
C PHE A 85 1.97 7.38 8.28
N THR A 86 2.46 6.20 7.87
CA THR A 86 2.17 5.62 6.55
C THR A 86 2.22 4.09 6.58
N GLY A 87 1.67 3.46 5.57
CA GLY A 87 1.59 2.00 5.44
C GLY A 87 0.36 1.54 4.70
N GLY A 88 -0.09 0.32 4.94
CA GLY A 88 -1.21 -0.29 4.22
C GLY A 88 -2.59 -0.05 4.86
N MET A 89 -2.67 0.34 6.14
CA MET A 89 -3.93 0.39 6.88
C MET A 89 -4.89 1.48 6.41
N ASN A 90 -6.15 1.11 6.28
CA ASN A 90 -7.27 2.05 6.14
C ASN A 90 -7.93 2.33 7.50
N ILE A 91 -8.68 3.41 7.61
CA ILE A 91 -9.44 3.74 8.83
C ILE A 91 -10.77 2.98 8.80
N ARG A 92 -10.75 1.75 9.33
CA ARG A 92 -11.93 0.88 9.40
C ARG A 92 -11.77 -0.22 10.46
N ALA A 93 -12.89 -0.72 10.97
CA ALA A 93 -12.91 -1.71 12.05
C ALA A 93 -12.22 -3.04 11.67
N SER A 94 -12.24 -3.44 10.41
CA SER A 94 -11.63 -4.70 9.96
C SER A 94 -10.11 -4.76 10.20
N HIS A 95 -9.42 -3.62 10.30
CA HIS A 95 -7.99 -3.56 10.59
C HIS A 95 -7.65 -3.61 12.09
N VAL A 96 -8.66 -3.57 12.97
CA VAL A 96 -8.44 -3.62 14.43
C VAL A 96 -8.67 -5.04 14.93
N LEU A 97 -7.64 -5.87 14.82
CA LEU A 97 -7.71 -7.30 15.12
C LEU A 97 -8.09 -7.59 16.58
N ALA A 98 -7.71 -6.70 17.51
CA ALA A 98 -8.06 -6.82 18.93
C ALA A 98 -9.58 -6.85 19.18
N ASP A 99 -10.37 -6.20 18.32
CA ASP A 99 -11.84 -6.20 18.40
C ASP A 99 -12.49 -7.46 17.78
N ARG A 100 -11.69 -8.39 17.26
CA ARG A 100 -12.16 -9.63 16.58
C ARG A 100 -13.25 -9.35 15.54
N PRO A 101 -12.98 -8.49 14.53
CA PRO A 101 -13.98 -8.16 13.53
C PRO A 101 -14.40 -9.38 12.70
N ALA A 102 -15.62 -9.37 12.14
CA ALA A 102 -16.14 -10.48 11.33
C ALA A 102 -15.26 -10.77 10.09
N HIS A 103 -14.63 -9.74 9.53
CA HIS A 103 -13.73 -9.85 8.39
C HIS A 103 -12.38 -9.21 8.73
N PRO A 104 -11.52 -9.90 9.50
CA PRO A 104 -10.26 -9.34 9.96
C PRO A 104 -9.29 -9.15 8.79
N VAL A 105 -8.59 -8.01 8.80
CA VAL A 105 -7.54 -7.67 7.85
C VAL A 105 -6.28 -7.35 8.64
N GLN A 106 -5.25 -8.15 8.45
CA GLN A 106 -3.93 -7.90 9.02
C GLN A 106 -3.16 -6.93 8.11
N ASP A 107 -2.50 -5.95 8.70
CA ASP A 107 -1.70 -4.98 7.96
C ASP A 107 -0.60 -4.38 8.84
N LEU A 108 0.34 -3.65 8.25
CA LEU A 108 1.35 -2.88 8.95
C LEU A 108 1.19 -1.39 8.65
N HIS A 109 1.46 -0.59 9.69
CA HIS A 109 1.49 0.86 9.60
C HIS A 109 2.63 1.36 10.46
N PHE A 110 3.34 2.37 9.99
CA PHE A 110 4.60 2.81 10.59
C PHE A 110 4.48 4.26 10.99
N GLN A 111 5.04 4.59 12.15
CA GLN A 111 5.36 5.96 12.51
C GLN A 111 6.74 6.28 11.98
N VAL A 112 6.90 7.49 11.46
CA VAL A 112 8.16 8.05 11.00
C VAL A 112 8.32 9.45 11.58
N ASP A 113 9.54 9.78 11.98
CA ASP A 113 9.89 11.07 12.54
C ASP A 113 11.14 11.61 11.83
N GLY A 114 11.41 12.91 11.98
CA GLY A 114 12.56 13.57 11.33
C GLY A 114 12.28 14.02 9.88
N PRO A 115 13.33 14.34 9.09
CA PRO A 115 13.20 15.04 7.80
C PRO A 115 12.30 14.36 6.77
N VAL A 116 12.16 13.03 6.80
CA VAL A 116 11.28 12.27 5.89
C VAL A 116 9.81 12.66 6.04
N VAL A 117 9.39 13.20 7.18
CA VAL A 117 8.01 13.66 7.41
C VAL A 117 7.64 14.81 6.46
N ALA A 118 8.59 15.67 6.09
CA ALA A 118 8.35 16.72 5.12
C ALA A 118 7.96 16.17 3.73
N GLU A 119 8.40 14.95 3.38
CA GLU A 119 8.02 14.32 2.11
C GLU A 119 6.60 13.76 2.14
N LEU A 120 6.18 13.19 3.29
CA LEU A 120 4.78 12.82 3.52
C LEU A 120 3.88 14.06 3.42
N GLN A 121 4.29 15.14 4.08
CA GLN A 121 3.56 16.40 4.10
C GLN A 121 3.44 17.01 2.70
N ARG A 122 4.53 17.01 1.90
CA ARG A 122 4.49 17.49 0.51
C ARG A 122 3.55 16.66 -0.36
N ALA A 123 3.57 15.34 -0.23
CA ALA A 123 2.67 14.47 -0.98
C ALA A 123 1.20 14.75 -0.63
N PHE A 124 0.87 14.93 0.66
CA PHE A 124 -0.47 15.33 1.07
C PHE A 124 -0.84 16.74 0.57
N ALA A 125 0.05 17.72 0.73
CA ALA A 125 -0.19 19.11 0.33
C ALA A 125 -0.44 19.24 -1.18
N SER A 126 0.30 18.48 -2.00
CA SER A 126 0.09 18.42 -3.45
C SER A 126 -1.30 17.88 -3.81
N ASP A 127 -1.72 16.76 -3.21
CA ASP A 127 -3.05 16.19 -3.42
C ASP A 127 -4.16 17.13 -2.93
N TRP A 128 -3.92 17.83 -1.82
CA TRP A 128 -4.84 18.82 -1.27
C TRP A 128 -5.01 20.03 -2.20
N LEU A 129 -3.90 20.62 -2.63
CA LEU A 129 -3.88 21.73 -3.59
C LEU A 129 -4.61 21.35 -4.89
N PHE A 130 -4.27 20.20 -5.46
CA PHE A 130 -4.94 19.68 -6.66
C PHE A 130 -6.47 19.56 -6.49
N THR A 131 -6.90 19.14 -5.29
CA THR A 131 -8.31 18.85 -5.03
C THR A 131 -9.13 20.10 -4.69
N THR A 132 -8.53 21.03 -3.94
CA THR A 132 -9.26 22.15 -3.32
C THR A 132 -8.84 23.52 -3.84
N GLY A 133 -7.65 23.64 -4.42
CA GLY A 133 -7.02 24.92 -4.77
C GLY A 133 -6.36 25.62 -3.57
N GLU A 134 -6.44 25.05 -2.35
CA GLU A 134 -5.77 25.61 -1.16
C GLU A 134 -4.33 25.13 -1.09
N GLU A 135 -3.39 26.07 -1.00
CA GLU A 135 -1.97 25.79 -0.78
C GLU A 135 -1.70 25.66 0.72
N LEU A 136 -1.11 24.54 1.13
CA LEU A 136 -0.62 24.34 2.48
C LEU A 136 0.85 24.70 2.54
N ALA A 137 1.16 25.88 3.07
CA ALA A 137 2.51 26.44 3.11
C ALA A 137 2.83 27.07 4.49
N GLY A 138 4.11 27.39 4.69
CA GLY A 138 4.60 28.04 5.91
C GLY A 138 4.91 27.07 7.05
N PRO A 139 5.38 27.61 8.19
CA PRO A 139 5.94 26.82 9.30
C PRO A 139 4.91 25.95 10.02
N ASP A 140 3.63 26.30 9.97
CA ASP A 140 2.56 25.49 10.55
C ASP A 140 2.38 24.12 9.85
N TRP A 141 2.75 24.06 8.57
CA TRP A 141 2.67 22.84 7.75
C TRP A 141 4.03 22.21 7.50
N PHE A 142 5.07 23.04 7.39
CA PHE A 142 6.43 22.64 7.11
C PHE A 142 7.39 23.27 8.12
N PRO A 143 7.41 22.79 9.37
CA PRO A 143 8.36 23.24 10.37
C PRO A 143 9.79 22.81 9.99
N GLU A 144 10.78 23.42 10.61
CA GLU A 144 12.14 22.94 10.54
C GLU A 144 12.26 21.57 11.22
N LEU A 145 12.84 20.59 10.52
CA LEU A 145 12.98 19.22 10.98
C LEU A 145 14.45 18.85 11.15
N HIS A 146 14.75 18.21 12.26
CA HIS A 146 16.10 17.72 12.56
C HIS A 146 16.12 16.18 12.52
N PRO A 147 17.26 15.56 12.19
CA PRO A 147 17.45 14.11 12.32
C PRO A 147 17.18 13.66 13.76
N LEU A 148 16.35 12.61 13.91
CA LEU A 148 15.98 12.04 15.21
C LEU A 148 16.53 10.61 15.42
N GLY A 149 17.27 10.08 14.45
CA GLY A 149 17.85 8.75 14.48
C GLY A 149 18.97 8.60 13.48
N LEU A 150 19.48 7.37 13.33
CA LEU A 150 20.58 7.03 12.41
C LEU A 150 20.08 6.45 11.08
N ALA A 151 18.82 6.06 11.01
CA ALA A 151 18.24 5.51 9.79
C ALA A 151 18.19 6.56 8.68
N VAL A 152 18.65 6.19 7.49
CA VAL A 152 18.49 7.01 6.28
C VAL A 152 17.18 6.60 5.61
N ALA A 153 16.28 7.56 5.41
CA ALA A 153 14.99 7.30 4.81
C ALA A 153 14.68 8.30 3.68
N ARG A 154 13.93 7.85 2.68
CA ARG A 154 13.42 8.67 1.58
C ARG A 154 11.98 8.32 1.28
N GLY A 155 11.13 9.34 1.10
CA GLY A 155 9.77 9.18 0.61
C GLY A 155 9.74 8.97 -0.91
N ILE A 156 8.85 8.11 -1.35
CA ILE A 156 8.64 7.79 -2.76
C ILE A 156 7.16 8.02 -3.06
N ALA A 157 6.84 9.24 -3.47
CA ALA A 157 5.55 9.51 -4.07
C ALA A 157 5.53 8.91 -5.48
N ASP A 158 4.50 8.17 -5.80
CA ASP A 158 4.25 7.59 -7.11
C ASP A 158 2.82 7.92 -7.55
N GLY A 159 2.60 8.01 -8.86
CA GLY A 159 1.28 8.31 -9.40
C GLY A 159 1.32 8.59 -10.90
N PRO A 160 0.14 8.66 -11.54
CA PRO A 160 0.01 8.96 -12.96
C PRO A 160 0.22 10.46 -13.26
N ASP A 161 1.24 11.05 -12.66
CA ASP A 161 1.66 12.43 -12.78
C ASP A 161 3.17 12.53 -13.05
N GLU A 162 3.83 13.60 -12.64
CA GLU A 162 5.29 13.78 -12.73
C GLU A 162 6.10 12.74 -11.94
N ASN A 163 5.44 12.00 -11.05
CA ASN A 163 6.03 10.93 -10.26
C ASN A 163 5.86 9.54 -10.89
N PHE A 164 5.38 9.49 -12.12
CA PHE A 164 5.09 8.24 -12.82
C PHE A 164 6.28 7.28 -12.82
N ASP A 165 5.99 6.02 -12.53
CA ASP A 165 6.94 4.90 -12.60
C ASP A 165 8.09 4.93 -11.56
N LYS A 166 8.01 5.80 -10.54
CA LYS A 166 9.05 5.88 -9.51
C LYS A 166 9.10 4.62 -8.66
N LEU A 167 7.95 4.11 -8.22
CA LEU A 167 7.88 2.89 -7.43
C LEU A 167 8.46 1.70 -8.19
N ARG A 168 8.07 1.51 -9.47
CA ARG A 168 8.60 0.43 -10.31
C ARG A 168 10.12 0.51 -10.44
N LYS A 169 10.67 1.71 -10.68
CA LYS A 169 12.13 1.92 -10.77
C LYS A 169 12.84 1.58 -9.46
N VAL A 170 12.25 1.93 -8.31
CA VAL A 170 12.80 1.57 -7.00
C VAL A 170 12.80 0.06 -6.81
N LEU A 171 11.70 -0.63 -7.14
CA LEU A 171 11.62 -2.10 -7.06
C LEU A 171 12.65 -2.78 -7.97
N LEU A 172 12.78 -2.33 -9.22
CA LEU A 172 13.78 -2.86 -10.17
C LEU A 172 15.21 -2.60 -9.68
N GLY A 173 15.49 -1.40 -9.17
CA GLY A 173 16.76 -1.04 -8.56
C GLY A 173 17.11 -1.92 -7.36
N ALA A 174 16.18 -2.11 -6.44
CA ALA A 174 16.35 -2.94 -5.26
C ALA A 174 16.63 -4.42 -5.64
N LEU A 175 15.87 -4.98 -6.59
CA LEU A 175 16.12 -6.34 -7.12
C LEU A 175 17.48 -6.45 -7.81
N SER A 176 17.90 -5.42 -8.53
CA SER A 176 19.21 -5.39 -9.22
C SER A 176 20.38 -5.32 -8.23
N CYS A 177 20.22 -4.62 -7.11
CA CYS A 177 21.22 -4.46 -6.06
C CYS A 177 21.27 -5.65 -5.09
N ALA A 178 20.20 -6.42 -4.97
CA ALA A 178 20.11 -7.57 -4.05
C ALA A 178 21.24 -8.58 -4.29
N ARG A 179 21.89 -9.05 -3.21
CA ARG A 179 23.02 -9.98 -3.26
C ARG A 179 22.76 -11.30 -2.56
N ARG A 180 21.90 -11.33 -1.53
CA ARG A 180 21.65 -12.49 -0.68
C ARG A 180 20.18 -12.89 -0.65
N SER A 181 19.32 -11.96 -0.30
CA SER A 181 17.92 -12.27 -0.05
C SER A 181 16.99 -11.10 -0.34
N VAL A 182 15.79 -11.44 -0.79
CA VAL A 182 14.66 -10.52 -0.89
C VAL A 182 13.44 -11.22 -0.30
N SER A 183 12.86 -10.64 0.72
CA SER A 183 11.59 -11.08 1.30
C SER A 183 10.56 -9.98 1.17
N PHE A 184 9.38 -10.28 0.65
CA PHE A 184 8.32 -9.29 0.59
C PHE A 184 6.92 -9.87 0.76
N ALA A 185 6.02 -9.03 1.28
CA ALA A 185 4.60 -9.30 1.38
C ALA A 185 3.83 -8.28 0.54
N SER A 186 2.89 -8.76 -0.27
CA SER A 186 1.97 -7.93 -1.02
C SER A 186 0.60 -8.61 -1.12
N PRO A 187 -0.50 -7.94 -0.77
CA PRO A 187 -1.84 -8.54 -0.83
C PRO A 187 -2.26 -8.89 -2.25
N TYR A 188 -1.85 -8.06 -3.19
CA TYR A 188 -2.07 -8.21 -4.62
C TYR A 188 -0.71 -8.25 -5.30
N PHE A 189 -0.41 -9.39 -5.91
CA PHE A 189 0.84 -9.62 -6.60
C PHE A 189 0.58 -10.05 -8.04
N LEU A 190 0.64 -9.08 -8.91
CA LEU A 190 0.42 -9.25 -10.34
C LEU A 190 1.49 -8.46 -11.12
N PRO A 191 2.79 -8.81 -10.93
CA PRO A 191 3.88 -8.04 -11.49
C PRO A 191 3.82 -8.04 -13.02
N ASP A 192 4.23 -6.93 -13.59
CA ASP A 192 4.45 -6.80 -15.02
C ASP A 192 5.65 -7.62 -15.49
N GLN A 193 5.92 -7.56 -16.79
CA GLN A 193 7.00 -8.35 -17.39
C GLN A 193 8.39 -7.94 -16.89
N ASP A 194 8.60 -6.66 -16.60
CA ASP A 194 9.89 -6.14 -16.14
C ASP A 194 10.22 -6.66 -14.74
N LEU A 195 9.26 -6.57 -13.81
CA LEU A 195 9.40 -7.11 -12.46
C LEU A 195 9.51 -8.64 -12.46
N MET A 196 8.74 -9.34 -13.32
CA MET A 196 8.89 -10.79 -13.51
C MET A 196 10.30 -11.17 -13.95
N THR A 197 10.85 -10.43 -14.91
CA THR A 197 12.20 -10.67 -15.43
C THR A 197 13.26 -10.35 -14.38
N ALA A 198 13.12 -9.24 -13.66
CA ALA A 198 14.05 -8.85 -12.60
C ALA A 198 14.10 -9.88 -11.46
N LEU A 199 12.94 -10.42 -11.04
CA LEU A 199 12.86 -11.48 -10.03
C LEU A 199 13.60 -12.75 -10.50
N LYS A 200 13.39 -13.18 -11.75
CA LYS A 200 14.06 -14.36 -12.31
C LYS A 200 15.58 -14.15 -12.42
N ILE A 201 16.01 -12.98 -12.86
CA ILE A 201 17.45 -12.65 -12.94
C ILE A 201 18.06 -12.66 -11.53
N ALA A 202 17.38 -12.12 -10.52
CA ALA A 202 17.86 -12.16 -9.15
C ALA A 202 18.05 -13.61 -8.65
N VAL A 203 17.09 -14.51 -8.93
CA VAL A 203 17.22 -15.94 -8.62
C VAL A 203 18.42 -16.56 -9.35
N LEU A 204 18.61 -16.29 -10.65
CA LEU A 204 19.76 -16.79 -11.41
C LEU A 204 21.10 -16.28 -10.88
N ARG A 205 21.13 -15.12 -10.24
CA ARG A 205 22.30 -14.58 -9.53
C ARG A 205 22.53 -15.23 -8.16
N GLY A 206 21.66 -16.15 -7.73
CA GLY A 206 21.74 -16.84 -6.45
C GLY A 206 21.06 -16.12 -5.29
N VAL A 207 20.27 -15.07 -5.57
CA VAL A 207 19.49 -14.35 -4.54
C VAL A 207 18.30 -15.21 -4.10
N ASN A 208 18.14 -15.42 -2.79
CA ASN A 208 16.96 -16.09 -2.23
C ASN A 208 15.74 -15.15 -2.26
N ILE A 209 14.76 -15.47 -3.09
CA ILE A 209 13.52 -14.67 -3.23
C ILE A 209 12.36 -15.35 -2.51
N GLU A 210 11.77 -14.67 -1.54
CA GLU A 210 10.61 -15.14 -0.79
C GLU A 210 9.43 -14.19 -0.94
N ILE A 211 8.30 -14.69 -1.44
CA ILE A 211 7.06 -13.94 -1.70
C ILE A 211 5.98 -14.43 -0.76
N ILE A 212 5.43 -13.53 0.03
CA ILE A 212 4.39 -13.84 1.01
C ILE A 212 3.05 -13.28 0.54
N GLN A 213 2.06 -14.14 0.44
CA GLN A 213 0.70 -13.78 0.02
C GLN A 213 -0.35 -14.45 0.88
N SER A 214 -1.54 -13.87 0.93
CA SER A 214 -2.68 -14.55 1.55
C SER A 214 -3.15 -15.72 0.70
N GLN A 215 -3.46 -16.85 1.32
CA GLN A 215 -4.06 -18.03 0.69
C GLN A 215 -5.40 -17.72 0.01
N LYS A 216 -6.16 -16.79 0.58
CA LYS A 216 -7.44 -16.31 0.04
C LYS A 216 -7.33 -14.82 -0.21
N CYS A 217 -7.53 -14.42 -1.46
CA CYS A 217 -7.66 -13.03 -1.83
C CYS A 217 -9.13 -12.58 -1.67
N ASN A 218 -9.34 -11.35 -1.21
CA ASN A 218 -10.67 -10.74 -1.15
C ASN A 218 -11.22 -10.38 -2.54
N LEU A 219 -10.34 -10.31 -3.57
CA LEU A 219 -10.67 -10.04 -4.98
C LEU A 219 -10.40 -11.30 -5.82
N LYS A 220 -11.43 -12.11 -6.09
CA LYS A 220 -11.29 -13.37 -6.84
C LYS A 220 -10.67 -13.21 -8.23
N MET A 221 -10.98 -12.11 -8.92
CA MET A 221 -10.44 -11.85 -10.27
C MET A 221 -8.92 -11.63 -10.22
N VAL A 222 -8.44 -10.87 -9.24
CA VAL A 222 -6.99 -10.67 -9.00
C VAL A 222 -6.32 -11.99 -8.64
N GLU A 223 -6.95 -12.82 -7.78
CA GLU A 223 -6.45 -14.15 -7.43
C GLU A 223 -6.27 -15.04 -8.66
N TRP A 224 -7.24 -15.02 -9.58
CA TRP A 224 -7.15 -15.83 -10.81
C TRP A 224 -6.08 -15.29 -11.77
N ALA A 225 -5.99 -13.97 -11.92
CA ALA A 225 -5.00 -13.33 -12.80
C ALA A 225 -3.55 -13.52 -12.31
N SER A 226 -3.33 -13.58 -11.00
CA SER A 226 -1.99 -13.71 -10.42
C SER A 226 -1.42 -15.14 -10.49
N LYS A 227 -2.29 -16.18 -10.49
CA LYS A 227 -1.87 -17.59 -10.43
C LYS A 227 -0.81 -18.00 -11.46
N PRO A 228 -0.96 -17.69 -12.77
CA PRO A 228 0.05 -18.08 -13.77
C PRO A 228 1.44 -17.49 -13.50
N GLY A 229 1.50 -16.20 -13.10
CA GLY A 229 2.76 -15.53 -12.77
C GLY A 229 3.42 -16.12 -11.52
N LEU A 230 2.63 -16.40 -10.49
CA LEU A 230 3.13 -17.06 -9.26
C LEU A 230 3.69 -18.45 -9.55
N GLU A 231 2.99 -19.28 -10.35
CA GLU A 231 3.49 -20.59 -10.73
C GLU A 231 4.77 -20.51 -11.57
N GLU A 232 4.86 -19.52 -12.45
CA GLU A 232 6.05 -19.26 -13.27
C GLU A 232 7.26 -18.89 -12.39
N LEU A 233 7.07 -17.98 -11.42
CA LEU A 233 8.12 -17.60 -10.47
C LEU A 233 8.52 -18.77 -9.56
N ALA A 234 7.57 -19.58 -9.10
CA ALA A 234 7.89 -20.76 -8.30
C ALA A 234 8.73 -21.77 -9.10
N ARG A 235 8.43 -22.01 -10.39
CA ARG A 235 9.26 -22.84 -11.27
C ARG A 235 10.64 -22.25 -11.53
N SER A 236 10.77 -20.92 -11.46
CA SER A 236 12.05 -20.22 -11.63
C SER A 236 12.91 -20.21 -10.36
N GLY A 237 12.42 -20.75 -9.24
CA GLY A 237 13.17 -20.84 -7.99
C GLY A 237 12.77 -19.84 -6.91
N CYS A 238 11.76 -18.97 -7.13
CA CYS A 238 11.20 -18.14 -6.06
C CYS A 238 10.41 -19.00 -5.09
N ARG A 239 10.60 -18.78 -3.80
CA ARG A 239 9.78 -19.41 -2.75
C ARG A 239 8.53 -18.57 -2.49
N ILE A 240 7.36 -19.11 -2.81
CA ILE A 240 6.07 -18.44 -2.58
C ILE A 240 5.38 -19.09 -1.41
N VAL A 241 5.05 -18.30 -0.38
CA VAL A 241 4.39 -18.76 0.83
C VAL A 241 3.00 -18.16 0.92
N GLN A 242 2.00 -19.03 1.03
CA GLN A 242 0.60 -18.65 1.18
C GLN A 242 0.18 -18.72 2.63
N THR A 243 -0.14 -17.56 3.23
CA THR A 243 -0.52 -17.45 4.64
C THR A 243 -2.01 -17.75 4.85
N PRO A 244 -2.38 -18.45 5.93
CA PRO A 244 -3.78 -18.67 6.28
C PRO A 244 -4.46 -17.34 6.70
N PRO A 245 -5.81 -17.31 6.78
CA PRO A 245 -6.52 -16.16 7.35
C PRO A 245 -5.96 -15.73 8.72
N PRO A 246 -6.06 -14.41 9.04
CA PRO A 246 -6.81 -13.36 8.36
C PRO A 246 -6.14 -12.89 7.06
N PHE A 247 -6.91 -12.22 6.18
CA PHE A 247 -6.38 -11.62 4.96
C PHE A 247 -5.27 -10.64 5.31
N ASP A 248 -4.10 -10.87 4.72
CA ASP A 248 -2.92 -10.03 4.95
C ASP A 248 -2.82 -8.96 3.87
N HIS A 249 -2.95 -7.70 4.28
CA HIS A 249 -2.90 -6.54 3.41
C HIS A 249 -1.56 -5.76 3.53
N THR A 250 -0.55 -6.39 4.12
CA THR A 250 0.81 -5.83 4.31
C THR A 250 1.51 -5.59 2.98
N LYS A 251 2.19 -4.45 2.86
CA LYS A 251 3.06 -4.08 1.75
C LYS A 251 4.42 -3.67 2.29
N VAL A 252 5.33 -4.63 2.31
CA VAL A 252 6.72 -4.41 2.72
C VAL A 252 7.65 -5.28 1.89
N MET A 253 8.85 -4.80 1.65
CA MET A 253 9.95 -5.53 1.04
C MET A 253 11.22 -5.31 1.85
N VAL A 254 11.98 -6.37 2.10
CA VAL A 254 13.28 -6.32 2.75
C VAL A 254 14.33 -6.90 1.81
N VAL A 255 15.45 -6.20 1.66
CA VAL A 255 16.59 -6.65 0.85
C VAL A 255 17.83 -6.74 1.74
N ASP A 256 18.48 -7.91 1.71
CA ASP A 256 19.78 -8.18 2.33
C ASP A 256 19.91 -7.79 3.81
N ASP A 257 18.80 -7.82 4.58
CA ASP A 257 18.71 -7.40 5.99
C ASP A 257 19.24 -5.99 6.25
N SER A 258 19.12 -5.10 5.29
CA SER A 258 19.71 -3.74 5.38
C SER A 258 18.84 -2.64 4.75
N TRP A 259 17.89 -2.99 3.92
CA TRP A 259 17.00 -2.07 3.24
C TRP A 259 15.55 -2.54 3.34
N VAL A 260 14.66 -1.61 3.62
CA VAL A 260 13.22 -1.84 3.75
C VAL A 260 12.46 -0.87 2.86
N LEU A 261 11.50 -1.37 2.09
CA LEU A 261 10.47 -0.57 1.46
C LEU A 261 9.13 -0.86 2.15
N LEU A 262 8.45 0.18 2.57
CA LEU A 262 7.15 0.11 3.24
C LEU A 262 6.22 1.20 2.72
N GLY A 263 4.91 0.97 2.71
CA GLY A 263 3.98 1.99 2.25
C GLY A 263 2.63 1.45 1.76
N SER A 264 2.07 2.14 0.78
CA SER A 264 0.74 1.84 0.27
C SER A 264 0.72 1.04 -1.04
N GLY A 265 1.84 1.00 -1.78
CA GLY A 265 1.92 0.42 -3.12
C GLY A 265 1.89 -1.11 -3.13
N ASN A 266 1.02 -1.68 -3.94
CA ASN A 266 1.04 -3.12 -4.25
C ASN A 266 1.94 -3.40 -5.47
N TRP A 267 2.23 -4.68 -5.69
CA TRP A 267 2.93 -5.14 -6.87
C TRP A 267 1.93 -5.57 -7.96
N ASP A 268 1.09 -4.64 -8.38
CA ASP A 268 0.10 -4.83 -9.44
C ASP A 268 0.04 -3.60 -10.37
N PRO A 269 -0.45 -3.75 -11.62
CA PRO A 269 -0.48 -2.65 -12.58
C PRO A 269 -1.33 -1.47 -12.12
N ARG A 270 -2.36 -1.71 -11.31
CA ARG A 270 -3.19 -0.63 -10.78
C ARG A 270 -2.42 0.28 -9.85
N SER A 271 -1.62 -0.29 -8.93
CA SER A 271 -0.76 0.50 -8.04
C SER A 271 0.41 1.14 -8.78
N LEU A 272 0.96 0.48 -9.81
CA LEU A 272 2.14 0.96 -10.52
C LEU A 272 1.83 1.99 -11.62
N ASP A 273 0.60 1.98 -12.17
CA ASP A 273 0.28 2.79 -13.35
C ASP A 273 -0.87 3.79 -13.12
N LEU A 274 -1.77 3.54 -12.16
CA LEU A 274 -3.03 4.27 -12.04
C LEU A 274 -3.27 4.94 -10.69
N ASN A 275 -2.74 4.37 -9.62
CA ASN A 275 -2.96 4.90 -8.28
C ASN A 275 -1.91 5.96 -7.92
N PHE A 276 -2.34 6.92 -7.12
CA PHE A 276 -1.40 7.73 -6.34
C PHE A 276 -1.02 6.96 -5.08
N GLU A 277 0.24 6.56 -4.99
CA GLU A 277 0.80 5.79 -3.88
C GLU A 277 1.84 6.63 -3.12
N PHE A 278 2.17 6.18 -1.92
CA PHE A 278 3.29 6.72 -1.16
C PHE A 278 3.99 5.60 -0.42
N ASN A 279 5.30 5.51 -0.62
CA ASN A 279 6.15 4.54 0.04
C ASN A 279 7.32 5.25 0.70
N VAL A 280 7.95 4.58 1.65
CA VAL A 280 9.21 5.02 2.26
C VAL A 280 10.22 3.89 2.11
N GLU A 281 11.38 4.20 1.56
CA GLU A 281 12.53 3.32 1.65
C GLU A 281 13.40 3.74 2.83
N VAL A 282 13.91 2.74 3.53
CA VAL A 282 14.72 2.95 4.74
C VAL A 282 15.97 2.08 4.66
N TYR A 283 17.12 2.70 4.82
CA TYR A 283 18.42 2.05 4.94
C TYR A 283 18.76 1.93 6.42
N ASP A 284 18.32 0.83 7.02
CA ASP A 284 18.53 0.55 8.44
C ASP A 284 18.47 -0.96 8.69
N ARG A 285 19.51 -1.49 9.33
CA ARG A 285 19.63 -2.91 9.58
C ARG A 285 18.71 -3.39 10.69
N GLU A 286 18.51 -2.61 11.73
CA GLU A 286 17.68 -2.98 12.85
C GLU A 286 16.23 -3.12 12.43
N LEU A 287 15.69 -2.11 11.75
CA LEU A 287 14.36 -2.16 11.13
C LEU A 287 14.24 -3.34 10.15
N ALA A 288 15.25 -3.57 9.31
CA ALA A 288 15.21 -4.67 8.34
C ALA A 288 15.11 -6.03 9.03
N LEU A 289 15.82 -6.24 10.12
CA LEU A 289 15.76 -7.47 10.91
C LEU A 289 14.41 -7.63 11.62
N GLU A 290 13.86 -6.56 12.21
CA GLU A 290 12.54 -6.58 12.83
C GLU A 290 11.44 -6.93 11.81
N VAL A 291 11.46 -6.28 10.63
CA VAL A 291 10.50 -6.57 9.58
C VAL A 291 10.66 -8.01 9.07
N ASN A 292 11.90 -8.50 8.89
CA ASN A 292 12.14 -9.89 8.51
C ASN A 292 11.65 -10.87 9.56
N GLU A 293 11.75 -10.58 10.85
CA GLU A 293 11.18 -11.41 11.91
C GLU A 293 9.65 -11.50 11.79
N LEU A 294 8.98 -10.37 11.57
CA LEU A 294 7.53 -10.34 11.29
C LEU A 294 7.16 -11.17 10.05
N LEU A 295 7.94 -11.05 8.97
CA LEU A 295 7.74 -11.85 7.77
C LEU A 295 8.00 -13.34 8.02
N ASN A 296 9.00 -13.70 8.83
CA ASN A 296 9.28 -15.08 9.22
C ASN A 296 8.13 -15.69 10.05
N HIS A 297 7.54 -14.94 10.97
CA HIS A 297 6.34 -15.38 11.71
C HIS A 297 5.16 -15.63 10.76
N LYS A 298 4.97 -14.79 9.73
CA LYS A 298 3.95 -15.02 8.70
C LYS A 298 4.27 -16.31 7.91
N LYS A 299 5.51 -16.48 7.46
CA LYS A 299 5.97 -17.66 6.69
C LYS A 299 5.82 -18.97 7.49
N ALA A 300 6.11 -18.95 8.79
CA ALA A 300 5.97 -20.13 9.66
C ALA A 300 4.53 -20.65 9.76
N ARG A 301 3.54 -19.80 9.55
CA ARG A 301 2.11 -20.16 9.51
C ARG A 301 1.61 -20.54 8.12
N GLY A 302 2.40 -20.25 7.10
CA GLY A 302 2.02 -20.42 5.70
C GLY A 302 2.41 -21.79 5.13
N THR A 303 1.90 -22.07 3.93
CA THR A 303 2.28 -23.22 3.13
C THR A 303 2.94 -22.78 1.84
N ALA A 304 4.00 -23.50 1.43
CA ALA A 304 4.66 -23.21 0.16
C ALA A 304 3.74 -23.56 -1.01
N LEU A 305 3.67 -22.65 -1.99
CA LEU A 305 2.97 -22.90 -3.24
C LEU A 305 3.68 -24.01 -4.01
N GLN A 306 2.96 -25.10 -4.31
CA GLN A 306 3.46 -26.17 -5.18
C GLN A 306 2.99 -25.90 -6.61
N PRO A 307 3.89 -25.69 -7.58
CA PRO A 307 3.50 -25.53 -8.98
C PRO A 307 2.71 -26.74 -9.49
N GLY A 308 1.57 -26.49 -10.12
CA GLY A 308 0.74 -27.56 -10.68
C GLY A 308 -0.20 -28.27 -9.69
N ALA A 309 -0.13 -27.99 -8.39
CA ALA A 309 -1.04 -28.55 -7.40
C ALA A 309 -2.43 -27.91 -7.49
N GLY A 310 -3.35 -28.51 -8.22
CA GLY A 310 -4.73 -28.03 -8.30
C GLY A 310 -5.69 -29.08 -8.82
N ASN A 311 -6.79 -29.32 -8.11
CA ASN A 311 -7.87 -30.24 -8.51
C ASN A 311 -8.75 -29.67 -9.62
N GLY A 312 -9.17 -30.48 -10.60
CA GLY A 312 -10.10 -30.14 -11.69
C GLY A 312 -9.42 -29.97 -13.06
N PHE A 313 -10.19 -29.63 -14.08
CA PHE A 313 -9.73 -29.51 -15.48
C PHE A 313 -8.65 -28.45 -15.64
N PRO A 314 -7.35 -28.81 -15.81
CA PRO A 314 -6.25 -27.85 -15.82
C PRO A 314 -6.41 -26.80 -16.94
N GLN A 315 -6.84 -27.25 -18.12
CA GLN A 315 -6.97 -26.44 -19.32
C GLN A 315 -8.02 -25.30 -19.19
N LEU A 316 -9.21 -25.60 -18.63
CA LEU A 316 -10.25 -24.58 -18.41
C LEU A 316 -9.82 -23.53 -17.36
N ARG A 317 -9.06 -23.99 -16.34
CA ARG A 317 -8.51 -23.07 -15.34
C ARG A 317 -7.42 -22.18 -15.93
N HIS A 318 -6.53 -22.73 -16.74
CA HIS A 318 -5.53 -21.94 -17.47
C HIS A 318 -6.17 -20.92 -18.39
N LEU A 319 -7.17 -21.32 -19.17
CA LEU A 319 -7.91 -20.39 -20.05
C LEU A 319 -8.55 -19.25 -19.24
N ARG A 320 -9.30 -19.58 -18.19
CA ARG A 320 -9.90 -18.58 -17.31
C ARG A 320 -8.86 -17.62 -16.75
N ASN A 321 -7.79 -18.13 -16.16
CA ASN A 321 -6.74 -17.33 -15.52
C ASN A 321 -6.02 -16.43 -16.55
N SER A 322 -5.79 -16.93 -17.76
CA SER A 322 -5.20 -16.15 -18.86
C SER A 322 -6.14 -15.05 -19.34
N VAL A 323 -7.44 -15.31 -19.43
CA VAL A 323 -8.43 -14.27 -19.76
C VAL A 323 -8.43 -13.16 -18.72
N PHE A 324 -8.45 -13.51 -17.41
CA PHE A 324 -8.39 -12.47 -16.37
C PHE A 324 -7.06 -11.71 -16.36
N ARG A 325 -5.94 -12.34 -16.74
CA ARG A 325 -4.65 -11.66 -16.88
C ARG A 325 -4.67 -10.58 -17.97
N LEU A 326 -5.49 -10.71 -19.02
CA LEU A 326 -5.66 -9.65 -20.03
C LEU A 326 -6.29 -8.38 -19.46
N PHE A 327 -7.07 -8.50 -18.38
CA PHE A 327 -7.68 -7.38 -17.69
C PHE A 327 -6.79 -6.81 -16.55
N SER A 328 -5.57 -7.33 -16.38
CA SER A 328 -4.66 -6.92 -15.30
C SER A 328 -4.46 -5.39 -15.19
N PRO A 329 -4.42 -4.59 -16.26
CA PRO A 329 -4.29 -3.13 -16.13
C PRO A 329 -5.47 -2.45 -15.42
N TYR A 330 -6.58 -3.15 -15.25
CA TYR A 330 -7.82 -2.62 -14.65
C TYR A 330 -8.22 -3.33 -13.35
N LEU A 331 -7.51 -4.38 -12.96
CA LEU A 331 -7.74 -5.17 -11.74
C LEU A 331 -6.93 -4.64 -10.51
#